data_ea010733e44f8fc17b1211449c4781d0
#
_entry.id   ea010733e44f8fc17b1211449c4781d0
#
_cell.length_a   1.000
_cell.length_b   1.000
_cell.length_c   1.000
_cell.angle_alpha   90.00
_cell.angle_beta   90.00
_cell.angle_gamma   90.00
#
_symmetry.space_group_name_H-M   'P 1'
#
loop_
_entity.id
_entity.type
_entity.pdbx_description
1 polymer ?
#
loop_
_entity_poly.entity_id
_entity_poly.type
_entity_poly.pdbx_seq_one_letter_code
_entity_poly.pdbx_strand_id
1 'polypeptide(L)'
;ITRRKNHAQNYVATIFCLFSGEIQYGILVAEIDPAYLSLFYLISRQIGNMLRMYQMSEEQKTMQRKLEILVREIQEKNEVLNFISESDALTGCMNRRGFIEKTLQMNRDHEGEELLILFADLDHLKEINDSFGHIEGDFSIRHCAEVLKKVVGADGIVGRIGGDEFCVVTLGNLKDGQQIIERIREESDAFNCTSDKEYYVELSAGCTSVICRNGLVIADALRE
;
A
#
# COMPACT_ATOMS: atom_id res chain seq x y z
N ILE A 1 73.63 -33.81 38.79
CA ILE A 1 73.80 -32.73 37.78
C ILE A 1 73.21 -33.27 36.50
N THR A 2 71.96 -32.97 36.24
CA THR A 2 71.20 -33.41 35.04
C THR A 2 71.60 -32.46 33.91
N ARG A 3 72.36 -32.93 32.96
CA ARG A 3 72.66 -32.20 31.71
C ARG A 3 71.29 -32.14 30.94
N ARG A 4 70.64 -30.97 30.89
CA ARG A 4 69.66 -30.65 29.85
C ARG A 4 70.39 -30.65 28.50
N LYS A 5 70.10 -31.61 27.64
CA LYS A 5 70.40 -31.53 26.22
C LYS A 5 69.51 -30.44 25.66
N ASN A 6 70.11 -29.27 25.36
CA ASN A 6 69.51 -28.28 24.50
C ASN A 6 69.42 -28.86 23.07
N HIS A 7 68.34 -29.42 22.69
CA HIS A 7 68.04 -29.54 21.28
C HIS A 7 67.75 -28.11 20.79
N ALA A 8 68.77 -27.54 20.11
CA ALA A 8 68.51 -26.34 19.31
C ALA A 8 67.53 -26.70 18.21
N GLN A 9 66.24 -26.44 18.49
CA GLN A 9 65.23 -26.50 17.46
C GLN A 9 65.53 -25.32 16.54
N ASN A 10 65.78 -25.60 15.26
CA ASN A 10 65.94 -24.56 14.23
C ASN A 10 64.51 -24.07 13.87
N TYR A 11 64.10 -22.98 14.47
CA TYR A 11 62.88 -22.27 14.07
C TYR A 11 63.22 -21.21 13.04
N VAL A 12 62.35 -21.03 12.06
CA VAL A 12 62.44 -19.99 11.04
C VAL A 12 61.25 -19.05 11.16
N ALA A 13 61.50 -17.76 11.32
CA ALA A 13 60.43 -16.75 11.24
C ALA A 13 59.96 -16.64 9.80
N THR A 14 58.69 -16.93 9.56
CA THR A 14 58.09 -16.94 8.23
C THR A 14 56.92 -16.02 8.18
N ILE A 15 56.75 -15.32 7.05
CA ILE A 15 55.62 -14.43 6.78
C ILE A 15 54.79 -15.09 5.68
N PHE A 16 53.53 -15.31 5.96
CA PHE A 16 52.54 -15.79 5.00
C PHE A 16 51.55 -14.69 4.67
N CYS A 17 51.36 -14.40 3.41
CA CYS A 17 50.32 -13.49 2.97
C CYS A 17 48.96 -14.21 2.99
N LEU A 18 47.96 -13.60 3.62
CA LEU A 18 46.59 -14.07 3.63
C LEU A 18 45.88 -13.42 2.45
N PHE A 19 45.64 -14.18 1.39
CA PHE A 19 44.94 -13.69 0.20
C PHE A 19 43.96 -14.73 -0.35
N SER A 20 42.95 -14.24 -1.09
CA SER A 20 42.06 -15.07 -1.88
C SER A 20 41.78 -14.38 -3.22
N GLY A 21 42.14 -15.04 -4.32
CA GLY A 21 42.23 -14.43 -5.63
C GLY A 21 43.31 -13.33 -5.66
N GLU A 22 42.92 -12.12 -6.06
CA GLU A 22 43.81 -10.96 -6.17
C GLU A 22 43.80 -10.07 -4.91
N ILE A 23 42.96 -10.37 -3.90
CA ILE A 23 42.78 -9.54 -2.70
C ILE A 23 43.65 -10.07 -1.57
N GLN A 24 44.50 -9.21 -1.01
CA GLN A 24 45.25 -9.48 0.19
C GLN A 24 44.47 -9.00 1.44
N TYR A 25 44.19 -9.92 2.36
CA TYR A 25 43.46 -9.66 3.60
C TYR A 25 44.36 -9.33 4.79
N GLY A 26 45.63 -9.71 4.71
CA GLY A 26 46.58 -9.50 5.78
C GLY A 26 47.81 -10.34 5.64
N ILE A 27 48.58 -10.42 6.72
CA ILE A 27 49.75 -11.25 6.85
C ILE A 27 49.70 -12.09 8.13
N LEU A 28 50.15 -13.32 8.06
CA LEU A 28 50.36 -14.21 9.20
C LEU A 28 51.88 -14.31 9.41
N VAL A 29 52.38 -13.95 10.60
CA VAL A 29 53.77 -14.10 10.99
C VAL A 29 53.86 -15.24 12.00
N ALA A 30 54.69 -16.25 11.71
CA ALA A 30 54.87 -17.40 12.58
C ALA A 30 56.30 -17.86 12.63
N GLU A 31 56.75 -18.30 13.80
CA GLU A 31 58.02 -18.99 14.00
C GLU A 31 57.75 -20.50 13.96
N ILE A 32 58.21 -21.16 12.91
CA ILE A 32 57.84 -22.55 12.63
C ILE A 32 59.09 -23.41 12.29
N ASP A 33 58.94 -24.71 12.55
CA ASP A 33 59.89 -25.68 12.04
C ASP A 33 59.78 -25.80 10.51
N PRO A 34 60.85 -25.77 9.74
CA PRO A 34 60.84 -25.91 8.27
C PRO A 34 60.02 -27.11 7.75
N ALA A 35 59.94 -28.18 8.50
CA ALA A 35 59.14 -29.37 8.16
C ALA A 35 57.65 -29.07 7.98
N TYR A 36 57.14 -28.00 8.62
CA TYR A 36 55.72 -27.65 8.59
C TYR A 36 55.35 -26.48 7.65
N LEU A 37 56.29 -25.98 6.88
CA LEU A 37 56.09 -24.84 5.96
C LEU A 37 54.93 -25.05 5.00
N SER A 38 54.81 -26.24 4.40
CA SER A 38 53.70 -26.58 3.49
C SER A 38 52.33 -26.57 4.18
N LEU A 39 52.28 -27.05 5.42
CA LEU A 39 51.05 -27.03 6.22
C LEU A 39 50.61 -25.61 6.54
N PHE A 40 51.50 -24.76 7.00
CA PHE A 40 51.22 -23.36 7.31
C PHE A 40 50.83 -22.54 6.06
N TYR A 41 51.42 -22.86 4.90
CA TYR A 41 50.97 -22.29 3.63
C TYR A 41 49.53 -22.65 3.30
N LEU A 42 49.14 -23.90 3.47
CA LEU A 42 47.73 -24.34 3.27
C LEU A 42 46.80 -23.65 4.26
N ILE A 43 47.18 -23.54 5.53
CA ILE A 43 46.41 -22.86 6.57
C ILE A 43 46.23 -21.37 6.22
N SER A 44 47.32 -20.68 5.83
CA SER A 44 47.24 -19.26 5.46
C SER A 44 46.29 -19.01 4.29
N ARG A 45 46.30 -19.89 3.29
CA ARG A 45 45.41 -19.85 2.15
C ARG A 45 43.93 -20.10 2.57
N GLN A 46 43.72 -21.05 3.48
CA GLN A 46 42.38 -21.34 4.02
C GLN A 46 41.82 -20.16 4.81
N ILE A 47 42.63 -19.53 5.65
CA ILE A 47 42.27 -18.31 6.38
C ILE A 47 41.89 -17.18 5.41
N GLY A 48 42.69 -16.95 4.36
CA GLY A 48 42.40 -15.96 3.32
C GLY A 48 41.01 -16.19 2.67
N ASN A 49 40.71 -17.43 2.32
CA ASN A 49 39.40 -17.79 1.76
C ASN A 49 38.24 -17.56 2.77
N MET A 50 38.45 -17.92 4.04
CA MET A 50 37.41 -17.67 5.09
C MET A 50 37.20 -16.18 5.30
N LEU A 51 38.22 -15.36 5.31
CA LEU A 51 38.12 -13.90 5.41
C LEU A 51 37.29 -13.31 4.24
N ARG A 52 37.58 -13.78 3.02
CA ARG A 52 36.81 -13.39 1.84
C ARG A 52 35.34 -13.76 1.96
N MET A 53 35.03 -14.99 2.34
CA MET A 53 33.64 -15.45 2.53
C MET A 53 32.92 -14.62 3.59
N TYR A 54 33.62 -14.31 4.69
CA TYR A 54 33.05 -13.45 5.75
C TYR A 54 32.74 -12.05 5.22
N GLN A 55 33.66 -11.42 4.53
CA GLN A 55 33.46 -10.09 3.94
C GLN A 55 32.29 -10.09 2.94
N MET A 56 32.26 -11.05 2.02
CA MET A 56 31.14 -11.17 1.06
C MET A 56 29.79 -11.37 1.75
N SER A 57 29.75 -12.14 2.84
CA SER A 57 28.52 -12.35 3.63
C SER A 57 28.05 -11.04 4.28
N GLU A 58 28.97 -10.22 4.82
CA GLU A 58 28.61 -8.94 5.43
C GLU A 58 28.16 -7.90 4.38
N GLU A 59 28.81 -7.88 3.22
CA GLU A 59 28.40 -7.04 2.09
C GLU A 59 27.00 -7.44 1.59
N GLN A 60 26.73 -8.74 1.48
CA GLN A 60 25.42 -9.27 1.09
C GLN A 60 24.33 -8.88 2.08
N LYS A 61 24.57 -9.04 3.39
CA LYS A 61 23.62 -8.62 4.44
C LYS A 61 23.33 -7.12 4.38
N THR A 62 24.36 -6.32 4.15
CA THR A 62 24.23 -4.87 4.04
C THR A 62 23.40 -4.47 2.81
N MET A 63 23.65 -5.14 1.68
CA MET A 63 22.90 -4.92 0.44
C MET A 63 21.45 -5.34 0.59
N GLN A 64 21.20 -6.49 1.23
CA GLN A 64 19.84 -6.97 1.50
C GLN A 64 19.05 -5.98 2.36
N ARG A 65 19.65 -5.47 3.44
CA ARG A 65 18.98 -4.43 4.28
C ARG A 65 18.64 -3.16 3.49
N LYS A 66 19.55 -2.71 2.62
CA LYS A 66 19.30 -1.55 1.76
C LYS A 66 18.14 -1.81 0.81
N LEU A 67 18.08 -3.00 0.23
CA LEU A 67 17.01 -3.40 -0.69
C LEU A 67 15.65 -3.43 0.02
N GLU A 68 15.58 -3.98 1.23
CA GLU A 68 14.36 -4.02 2.05
C GLU A 68 13.82 -2.61 2.34
N ILE A 69 14.72 -1.67 2.68
CA ILE A 69 14.35 -0.26 2.91
C ILE A 69 13.79 0.38 1.63
N LEU A 70 14.47 0.20 0.49
CA LEU A 70 14.03 0.77 -0.78
C LEU A 70 12.69 0.20 -1.25
N VAL A 71 12.48 -1.11 -1.08
CA VAL A 71 11.18 -1.75 -1.41
C VAL A 71 10.06 -1.15 -0.59
N ARG A 72 10.28 -0.95 0.72
CA ARG A 72 9.29 -0.32 1.60
C ARG A 72 8.99 1.12 1.18
N GLU A 73 10.02 1.91 0.88
CA GLU A 73 9.84 3.30 0.42
C GLU A 73 9.04 3.38 -0.89
N ILE A 74 9.31 2.46 -1.82
CA ILE A 74 8.55 2.37 -3.08
C ILE A 74 7.09 1.99 -2.82
N GLN A 75 6.83 1.06 -1.90
CA GLN A 75 5.47 0.66 -1.54
C GLN A 75 4.70 1.84 -0.94
N GLU A 76 5.27 2.54 0.04
CA GLU A 76 4.66 3.72 0.66
C GLU A 76 4.34 4.82 -0.38
N LYS A 77 5.26 5.09 -1.31
CA LYS A 77 5.02 6.05 -2.40
C LYS A 77 3.92 5.59 -3.36
N ASN A 78 3.87 4.31 -3.69
CA ASN A 78 2.83 3.76 -4.55
C ASN A 78 1.44 3.83 -3.91
N GLU A 79 1.33 3.58 -2.60
CA GLU A 79 0.06 3.73 -1.86
C GLU A 79 -0.45 5.17 -1.91
N VAL A 80 0.43 6.15 -1.71
CA VAL A 80 0.09 7.58 -1.82
C VAL A 80 -0.34 7.95 -3.25
N LEU A 81 0.39 7.48 -4.26
CA LEU A 81 0.06 7.74 -5.67
C LEU A 81 -1.29 7.11 -6.06
N ASN A 82 -1.57 5.89 -5.60
CA ASN A 82 -2.85 5.23 -5.82
C ASN A 82 -3.98 6.00 -5.14
N PHE A 83 -3.80 6.39 -3.88
CA PHE A 83 -4.79 7.19 -3.16
C PHE A 83 -5.13 8.50 -3.92
N ILE A 84 -4.13 9.24 -4.37
CA ILE A 84 -4.34 10.48 -5.14
C ILE A 84 -5.00 10.19 -6.51
N SER A 85 -4.65 9.08 -7.15
CA SER A 85 -5.18 8.68 -8.46
C SER A 85 -6.60 8.10 -8.40
N GLU A 86 -7.06 7.58 -7.25
CA GLU A 86 -8.35 6.90 -7.09
C GLU A 86 -9.37 7.71 -6.29
N SER A 87 -8.96 8.81 -5.64
CA SER A 87 -9.83 9.63 -4.80
C SER A 87 -10.24 10.95 -5.48
N ASP A 88 -11.39 11.46 -5.12
CA ASP A 88 -11.85 12.81 -5.45
C ASP A 88 -11.29 13.81 -4.43
N ALA A 89 -10.61 14.84 -4.90
CA ALA A 89 -9.91 15.81 -4.06
C ALA A 89 -10.82 16.65 -3.15
N LEU A 90 -12.09 16.87 -3.56
CA LEU A 90 -13.04 17.69 -2.82
C LEU A 90 -13.70 16.91 -1.68
N THR A 91 -14.08 15.65 -1.93
CA THR A 91 -14.92 14.85 -1.04
C THR A 91 -14.16 13.73 -0.32
N GLY A 92 -12.98 13.33 -0.83
CA GLY A 92 -12.26 12.16 -0.36
C GLY A 92 -13.03 10.84 -0.57
N CYS A 93 -14.08 10.85 -1.42
CA CYS A 93 -14.68 9.62 -1.96
C CYS A 93 -13.79 9.04 -3.05
N MET A 94 -14.09 7.83 -3.51
CA MET A 94 -13.47 7.34 -4.74
C MET A 94 -13.83 8.27 -5.91
N ASN A 95 -12.88 8.58 -6.78
CA ASN A 95 -13.22 9.17 -8.07
C ASN A 95 -13.79 8.08 -8.99
N ARG A 96 -14.26 8.45 -10.18
CA ARG A 96 -14.87 7.52 -11.13
C ARG A 96 -14.00 6.30 -11.41
N ARG A 97 -12.69 6.48 -11.56
CA ARG A 97 -11.74 5.38 -11.83
C ARG A 97 -11.62 4.45 -10.63
N GLY A 98 -11.32 4.98 -9.46
CA GLY A 98 -11.17 4.20 -8.23
C GLY A 98 -12.47 3.46 -7.86
N PHE A 99 -13.62 4.11 -8.06
CA PHE A 99 -14.93 3.49 -7.85
C PHE A 99 -15.14 2.26 -8.74
N ILE A 100 -14.89 2.37 -10.05
CA ILE A 100 -15.01 1.24 -10.97
C ILE A 100 -14.06 0.10 -10.60
N GLU A 101 -12.79 0.40 -10.31
CA GLU A 101 -11.79 -0.61 -9.95
C GLU A 101 -12.18 -1.36 -8.66
N LYS A 102 -12.63 -0.64 -7.62
CA LYS A 102 -13.07 -1.24 -6.35
C LYS A 102 -14.36 -2.03 -6.49
N THR A 103 -15.32 -1.54 -7.29
CA THR A 103 -16.56 -2.26 -7.56
C THR A 103 -16.30 -3.57 -8.31
N LEU A 104 -15.41 -3.56 -9.30
CA LEU A 104 -14.99 -4.78 -10.01
C LEU A 104 -14.28 -5.77 -9.09
N GLN A 105 -13.50 -5.29 -8.13
CA GLN A 105 -12.88 -6.15 -7.12
C GLN A 105 -13.94 -6.77 -6.22
N MET A 106 -14.87 -5.96 -5.65
CA MET A 106 -15.97 -6.44 -4.82
C MET A 106 -16.81 -7.51 -5.55
N ASN A 107 -17.12 -7.27 -6.84
CA ASN A 107 -17.83 -8.25 -7.66
C ASN A 107 -17.08 -9.59 -7.82
N ARG A 108 -15.75 -9.57 -7.92
CA ARG A 108 -14.94 -10.81 -7.99
C ARG A 108 -14.87 -11.55 -6.65
N ASP A 109 -14.74 -10.79 -5.57
CA ASP A 109 -14.53 -11.34 -4.22
C ASP A 109 -15.84 -11.95 -3.65
N HIS A 110 -17.01 -11.55 -4.18
CA HIS A 110 -18.35 -11.94 -3.70
C HIS A 110 -19.19 -12.64 -4.79
N GLU A 111 -18.58 -13.51 -5.59
CA GLU A 111 -19.27 -14.22 -6.67
C GLU A 111 -20.51 -14.99 -6.16
N GLY A 112 -21.66 -14.75 -6.78
CA GLY A 112 -22.95 -15.34 -6.41
C GLY A 112 -23.76 -14.57 -5.39
N GLU A 113 -23.19 -13.55 -4.74
CA GLU A 113 -23.88 -12.65 -3.82
C GLU A 113 -24.58 -11.51 -4.59
N GLU A 114 -25.53 -10.85 -3.94
CA GLU A 114 -26.22 -9.68 -4.50
C GLU A 114 -25.43 -8.40 -4.22
N LEU A 115 -25.08 -7.68 -5.28
CA LEU A 115 -24.44 -6.38 -5.26
C LEU A 115 -25.48 -5.29 -5.48
N LEU A 116 -25.64 -4.44 -4.50
CA LEU A 116 -26.52 -3.28 -4.54
C LEU A 116 -25.73 -2.07 -5.07
N ILE A 117 -26.32 -1.39 -6.05
CA ILE A 117 -25.76 -0.19 -6.67
C ILE A 117 -26.77 0.94 -6.47
N LEU A 118 -26.34 2.07 -5.88
CA LEU A 118 -27.15 3.28 -5.77
C LEU A 118 -26.52 4.38 -6.61
N PHE A 119 -27.38 5.16 -7.22
CA PHE A 119 -27.05 6.44 -7.86
C PHE A 119 -27.68 7.55 -7.04
N ALA A 120 -26.92 8.58 -6.77
CA ALA A 120 -27.40 9.74 -6.04
C ALA A 120 -26.90 11.02 -6.72
N ASP A 121 -27.76 12.00 -6.81
CA ASP A 121 -27.49 13.30 -7.42
C ASP A 121 -27.85 14.40 -6.43
N LEU A 122 -26.98 15.40 -6.29
CA LEU A 122 -27.23 16.55 -5.44
C LEU A 122 -28.18 17.52 -6.16
N ASP A 123 -29.38 17.64 -5.63
CA ASP A 123 -30.41 18.48 -6.19
C ASP A 123 -30.03 19.98 -6.11
N HIS A 124 -30.37 20.73 -7.13
CA HIS A 124 -30.23 22.20 -7.20
C HIS A 124 -28.82 22.75 -7.01
N LEU A 125 -27.74 21.97 -7.22
CA LEU A 125 -26.36 22.45 -7.05
C LEU A 125 -26.08 23.72 -7.85
N LYS A 126 -26.61 23.84 -9.09
CA LYS A 126 -26.43 25.03 -9.91
C LYS A 126 -27.06 26.26 -9.27
N GLU A 127 -28.26 26.14 -8.72
CA GLU A 127 -28.98 27.24 -8.06
C GLU A 127 -28.26 27.68 -6.78
N ILE A 128 -27.69 26.73 -6.02
CA ILE A 128 -26.84 27.02 -4.85
C ILE A 128 -25.60 27.80 -5.29
N ASN A 129 -24.92 27.35 -6.34
CA ASN A 129 -23.74 28.02 -6.87
C ASN A 129 -24.05 29.45 -7.36
N ASP A 130 -25.14 29.61 -8.09
CA ASP A 130 -25.52 30.89 -8.70
C ASP A 130 -25.98 31.91 -7.64
N SER A 131 -26.62 31.44 -6.56
CA SER A 131 -27.19 32.29 -5.50
C SER A 131 -26.22 32.56 -4.35
N PHE A 132 -25.42 31.57 -3.95
CA PHE A 132 -24.59 31.58 -2.73
C PHE A 132 -23.09 31.43 -3.02
N GLY A 133 -22.72 31.16 -4.27
CA GLY A 133 -21.33 31.00 -4.72
C GLY A 133 -20.79 29.59 -4.60
N HIS A 134 -19.70 29.33 -5.32
CA HIS A 134 -19.08 28.00 -5.42
C HIS A 134 -18.59 27.42 -4.10
N ILE A 135 -18.28 28.25 -3.09
CA ILE A 135 -17.87 27.78 -1.76
C ILE A 135 -19.01 27.03 -1.09
N GLU A 136 -20.25 27.51 -1.23
CA GLU A 136 -21.44 26.86 -0.69
C GLU A 136 -21.82 25.61 -1.51
N GLY A 137 -21.64 25.63 -2.82
CA GLY A 137 -21.77 24.42 -3.64
C GLY A 137 -20.76 23.34 -3.27
N ASP A 138 -19.50 23.69 -3.06
CA ASP A 138 -18.45 22.78 -2.59
C ASP A 138 -18.76 22.23 -1.19
N PHE A 139 -19.33 23.04 -0.31
CA PHE A 139 -19.81 22.61 1.00
C PHE A 139 -20.92 21.55 0.84
N SER A 140 -21.93 21.83 0.01
CA SER A 140 -23.05 20.91 -0.24
C SER A 140 -22.58 19.57 -0.79
N ILE A 141 -21.63 19.58 -1.73
CA ILE A 141 -21.02 18.36 -2.28
C ILE A 141 -20.30 17.58 -1.19
N ARG A 142 -19.50 18.24 -0.33
CA ARG A 142 -18.81 17.57 0.79
C ARG A 142 -19.78 16.97 1.78
N HIS A 143 -20.84 17.71 2.11
CA HIS A 143 -21.88 17.25 3.03
C HIS A 143 -22.58 15.99 2.49
N CYS A 144 -22.97 15.97 1.22
CA CYS A 144 -23.55 14.78 0.57
C CYS A 144 -22.62 13.57 0.66
N ALA A 145 -21.33 13.77 0.40
CA ALA A 145 -20.36 12.70 0.53
C ALA A 145 -20.26 12.14 1.96
N GLU A 146 -20.35 13.01 2.99
CA GLU A 146 -20.35 12.61 4.40
C GLU A 146 -21.60 11.83 4.76
N VAL A 147 -22.79 12.28 4.32
CA VAL A 147 -24.05 11.57 4.50
C VAL A 147 -23.98 10.17 3.88
N LEU A 148 -23.56 10.07 2.63
CA LEU A 148 -23.44 8.78 1.94
C LEU A 148 -22.47 7.83 2.66
N LYS A 149 -21.29 8.31 3.05
CA LYS A 149 -20.31 7.51 3.81
C LYS A 149 -20.86 7.05 5.16
N LYS A 150 -21.56 7.93 5.88
CA LYS A 150 -22.18 7.62 7.18
C LYS A 150 -23.23 6.54 7.07
N VAL A 151 -24.12 6.65 6.07
CA VAL A 151 -25.25 5.74 5.89
C VAL A 151 -24.81 4.37 5.41
N VAL A 152 -23.87 4.32 4.48
CA VAL A 152 -23.38 3.06 3.89
C VAL A 152 -22.41 2.33 4.80
N GLY A 153 -21.62 3.06 5.60
CA GLY A 153 -20.67 2.48 6.54
C GLY A 153 -19.38 2.00 5.87
N ALA A 154 -18.62 1.17 6.62
CA ALA A 154 -17.29 0.74 6.20
C ALA A 154 -17.28 -0.33 5.08
N ASP A 155 -18.39 -1.07 4.93
CA ASP A 155 -18.48 -2.18 3.99
C ASP A 155 -18.89 -1.73 2.58
N GLY A 156 -19.29 -0.47 2.43
CA GLY A 156 -19.69 0.08 1.14
C GLY A 156 -18.62 0.99 0.53
N ILE A 157 -18.70 1.13 -0.79
CA ILE A 157 -17.83 1.99 -1.59
C ILE A 157 -18.65 3.18 -2.05
N VAL A 158 -18.18 4.39 -1.74
CA VAL A 158 -18.79 5.65 -2.20
C VAL A 158 -17.85 6.31 -3.21
N GLY A 159 -18.38 6.62 -4.38
CA GLY A 159 -17.66 7.31 -5.45
C GLY A 159 -18.38 8.58 -5.90
N ARG A 160 -17.61 9.62 -6.23
CA ARG A 160 -18.09 10.79 -6.96
C ARG A 160 -17.74 10.62 -8.43
N ILE A 161 -18.76 10.53 -9.27
CA ILE A 161 -18.62 10.14 -10.68
C ILE A 161 -18.65 11.37 -11.60
N GLY A 162 -19.36 12.42 -11.19
CA GLY A 162 -19.52 13.68 -11.88
C GLY A 162 -19.45 14.88 -10.94
N GLY A 163 -19.92 16.04 -11.38
CA GLY A 163 -19.97 17.27 -10.58
C GLY A 163 -20.79 17.14 -9.30
N ASP A 164 -22.02 16.70 -9.42
CA ASP A 164 -23.06 16.49 -8.41
C ASP A 164 -23.44 15.01 -8.24
N GLU A 165 -22.92 14.14 -9.12
CA GLU A 165 -23.27 12.74 -9.21
C GLU A 165 -22.40 11.84 -8.32
N PHE A 166 -23.07 11.03 -7.51
CA PHE A 166 -22.46 10.02 -6.65
C PHE A 166 -22.97 8.62 -7.00
N CYS A 167 -22.10 7.65 -6.81
CA CYS A 167 -22.47 6.23 -6.84
C CYS A 167 -22.04 5.54 -5.55
N VAL A 168 -22.86 4.59 -5.12
CA VAL A 168 -22.58 3.76 -3.97
C VAL A 168 -22.69 2.29 -4.38
N VAL A 169 -21.78 1.46 -3.90
CA VAL A 169 -21.86 0.01 -4.05
C VAL A 169 -21.66 -0.65 -2.71
N THR A 170 -22.51 -1.60 -2.38
CA THR A 170 -22.42 -2.45 -1.19
C THR A 170 -23.04 -3.81 -1.47
N LEU A 171 -22.79 -4.80 -0.62
CA LEU A 171 -23.52 -6.06 -0.66
C LEU A 171 -24.93 -5.84 -0.11
N GLY A 172 -25.91 -6.44 -0.76
CA GLY A 172 -27.31 -6.32 -0.35
C GLY A 172 -28.29 -6.36 -1.52
N ASN A 173 -29.54 -6.42 -1.20
CA ASN A 173 -30.65 -6.51 -2.13
C ASN A 173 -31.43 -5.18 -2.26
N LEU A 174 -32.45 -5.14 -3.13
CA LEU A 174 -33.23 -3.93 -3.34
C LEU A 174 -33.98 -3.42 -2.08
N LYS A 175 -34.31 -4.29 -1.11
CA LYS A 175 -34.93 -3.83 0.16
C LYS A 175 -33.88 -3.07 1.01
N ASP A 176 -32.67 -3.56 1.05
CA ASP A 176 -31.57 -2.88 1.73
C ASP A 176 -31.32 -1.52 1.06
N GLY A 177 -31.38 -1.45 -0.27
CA GLY A 177 -31.29 -0.21 -1.03
C GLY A 177 -32.34 0.82 -0.67
N GLN A 178 -33.60 0.38 -0.53
CA GLN A 178 -34.69 1.27 -0.09
C GLN A 178 -34.47 1.82 1.33
N GLN A 179 -33.95 0.98 2.24
CA GLN A 179 -33.63 1.43 3.59
C GLN A 179 -32.42 2.43 3.60
N ILE A 180 -31.44 2.22 2.75
CA ILE A 180 -30.33 3.15 2.60
C ILE A 180 -30.82 4.50 2.08
N ILE A 181 -31.68 4.51 1.04
CA ILE A 181 -32.27 5.74 0.50
C ILE A 181 -33.07 6.50 1.56
N GLU A 182 -33.86 5.78 2.36
CA GLU A 182 -34.64 6.42 3.44
C GLU A 182 -33.72 7.05 4.50
N ARG A 183 -32.66 6.34 4.89
CA ARG A 183 -31.67 6.89 5.83
C ARG A 183 -30.93 8.09 5.26
N ILE A 184 -30.62 8.12 3.95
CA ILE A 184 -30.02 9.29 3.28
C ILE A 184 -30.95 10.48 3.43
N ARG A 185 -32.27 10.29 3.19
CA ARG A 185 -33.27 11.33 3.32
C ARG A 185 -33.37 11.83 4.77
N GLU A 186 -33.48 10.92 5.75
CA GLU A 186 -33.51 11.27 7.17
C GLU A 186 -32.29 12.10 7.62
N GLU A 187 -31.11 11.75 7.17
CA GLU A 187 -29.85 12.49 7.49
C GLU A 187 -29.85 13.88 6.82
N SER A 188 -30.31 13.99 5.57
CA SER A 188 -30.43 15.27 4.87
C SER A 188 -31.46 16.16 5.54
N ASP A 189 -32.62 15.64 5.90
CA ASP A 189 -33.66 16.37 6.62
C ASP A 189 -33.21 16.85 7.99
N ALA A 190 -32.51 16.00 8.74
CA ALA A 190 -31.91 16.36 10.04
C ALA A 190 -30.91 17.50 9.93
N PHE A 191 -30.06 17.47 8.90
CA PHE A 191 -29.14 18.57 8.61
C PHE A 191 -29.94 19.86 8.25
N ASN A 192 -30.87 19.78 7.32
CA ASN A 192 -31.64 20.94 6.84
C ASN A 192 -32.45 21.59 7.97
N CYS A 193 -32.96 20.79 8.95
CA CYS A 193 -33.64 21.31 10.12
C CYS A 193 -32.78 22.04 11.12
N THR A 194 -31.46 21.72 11.18
CA THR A 194 -30.55 22.26 12.20
C THR A 194 -29.52 23.24 11.63
N SER A 195 -29.41 23.29 10.30
CA SER A 195 -28.47 24.15 9.57
C SER A 195 -28.93 25.60 9.55
N ASP A 196 -27.95 26.53 9.67
CA ASP A 196 -28.18 27.97 9.47
C ASP A 196 -28.10 28.39 7.99
N LYS A 197 -28.12 27.44 7.05
CA LYS A 197 -28.06 27.70 5.62
C LYS A 197 -29.40 28.20 5.10
N GLU A 198 -29.35 29.15 4.15
CA GLU A 198 -30.54 29.70 3.47
C GLU A 198 -31.05 28.82 2.32
N TYR A 199 -30.46 27.61 2.16
CA TYR A 199 -30.80 26.62 1.14
C TYR A 199 -30.83 25.22 1.74
N TYR A 200 -31.53 24.31 1.09
CA TYR A 200 -31.58 22.90 1.47
C TYR A 200 -30.51 22.10 0.70
N VAL A 201 -29.96 21.10 1.35
CA VAL A 201 -29.08 20.09 0.73
C VAL A 201 -29.89 18.80 0.64
N GLU A 202 -30.25 18.43 -0.57
CA GLU A 202 -31.11 17.28 -0.86
C GLU A 202 -30.42 16.36 -1.87
N LEU A 203 -30.65 15.05 -1.74
CA LEU A 203 -30.13 14.03 -2.63
C LEU A 203 -31.28 13.25 -3.25
N SER A 204 -31.40 13.31 -4.57
CA SER A 204 -32.21 12.36 -5.33
C SER A 204 -31.42 11.05 -5.48
N ALA A 205 -32.04 9.92 -5.06
CA ALA A 205 -31.35 8.63 -5.11
C ALA A 205 -32.25 7.52 -5.67
N GLY A 206 -31.63 6.63 -6.44
CA GLY A 206 -32.22 5.41 -6.96
C GLY A 206 -31.29 4.23 -6.77
N CYS A 207 -31.82 3.01 -6.74
CA CYS A 207 -31.00 1.82 -6.59
C CYS A 207 -31.41 0.68 -7.51
N THR A 208 -30.44 -0.16 -7.84
CA THR A 208 -30.62 -1.44 -8.52
C THR A 208 -29.77 -2.51 -7.86
N SER A 209 -30.07 -3.79 -8.04
CA SER A 209 -29.22 -4.87 -7.58
C SER A 209 -28.86 -5.82 -8.73
N VAL A 210 -27.67 -6.38 -8.66
CA VAL A 210 -27.15 -7.35 -9.64
C VAL A 210 -26.47 -8.51 -8.91
N ILE A 211 -26.51 -9.69 -9.51
CA ILE A 211 -25.75 -10.83 -8.96
C ILE A 211 -24.31 -10.72 -9.41
N CYS A 212 -23.38 -10.79 -8.44
CA CYS A 212 -21.94 -10.84 -8.69
C CYS A 212 -21.59 -12.05 -9.56
N ARG A 213 -20.95 -11.81 -10.70
CA ARG A 213 -20.53 -12.85 -11.62
C ARG A 213 -19.32 -12.43 -12.44
N ASN A 214 -18.58 -13.41 -12.92
CA ASN A 214 -17.46 -13.17 -13.82
C ASN A 214 -17.97 -12.55 -15.14
N GLY A 215 -17.35 -11.46 -15.60
CA GLY A 215 -17.75 -10.75 -16.83
C GLY A 215 -18.90 -9.75 -16.66
N LEU A 216 -19.30 -9.38 -15.42
CA LEU A 216 -20.25 -8.29 -15.20
C LEU A 216 -19.62 -6.97 -15.71
N VAL A 217 -20.28 -6.34 -16.68
CA VAL A 217 -19.84 -5.04 -17.21
C VAL A 217 -20.50 -3.94 -16.40
N ILE A 218 -19.92 -3.62 -15.23
CA ILE A 218 -20.40 -2.55 -14.34
C ILE A 218 -20.47 -1.20 -15.08
N ALA A 219 -19.60 -1.00 -16.07
CA ALA A 219 -19.63 0.21 -16.90
C ALA A 219 -20.93 0.38 -17.70
N ASP A 220 -21.69 -0.68 -17.94
CA ASP A 220 -23.00 -0.58 -18.61
C ASP A 220 -24.08 -0.20 -17.60
N ALA A 221 -24.00 -0.70 -16.36
CA ALA A 221 -24.90 -0.30 -15.28
C ALA A 221 -24.68 1.18 -14.82
N LEU A 222 -23.52 1.76 -15.14
CA LEU A 222 -23.21 3.18 -14.87
C LEU A 222 -23.57 4.09 -16.06
N ARG A 223 -24.16 3.57 -17.15
CA ARG A 223 -24.56 4.34 -18.34
C ARG A 223 -26.07 4.48 -18.49
N GLU A 224 -26.83 3.66 -17.80
CA GLU A 224 -28.30 3.73 -17.71
C GLU A 224 -28.76 4.67 -16.60
#